data_39ec6b163636eb773feea4dd520a1acf
#
_entry.id   39ec6b163636eb773feea4dd520a1acf
#
_cell.length_a   1.000
_cell.length_b   1.000
_cell.length_c   1.000
_cell.angle_alpha   90.00
_cell.angle_beta   90.00
_cell.angle_gamma   90.00
#
_symmetry.space_group_name_H-M   'P 1'
#
loop_
_entity.id
_entity.type
_entity.pdbx_description
1 polymer ?
#
loop_
_entity_poly.entity_id
_entity_poly.type
_entity_poly.pdbx_seq_one_letter_code
_entity_poly.pdbx_strand_id
1 'polypeptide(L)'
;RTRLPQLVAGLCGSASSEVGNASDALEAALDSAKERETVGHPIIEHQVVAVRLADIATRTAVARQMVHHAASLREAGLPCLTEASMAKLFASEMAEEVCSAAIQTLGGYGYLKDFPVERIYRDVRVCQIYEGTSDVQRLVIARSL
;
A
#
# COMPACT_ATOMS: atom_id res chain seq x y z
N ARG A 1 -28.85 9.56 -7.11
CA ARG A 1 -27.99 9.22 -8.31
C ARG A 1 -26.61 9.87 -8.26
N THR A 2 -26.39 10.95 -7.48
CA THR A 2 -25.12 11.70 -7.37
C THR A 2 -24.07 11.07 -6.41
N ARG A 3 -24.46 10.15 -5.54
CA ARG A 3 -23.55 9.60 -4.50
C ARG A 3 -22.57 8.54 -5.01
N LEU A 4 -22.93 7.75 -6.02
CA LEU A 4 -22.09 6.65 -6.51
C LEU A 4 -20.79 7.12 -7.19
N PRO A 5 -20.80 8.12 -8.09
CA PRO A 5 -19.57 8.64 -8.70
C PRO A 5 -18.61 9.27 -7.67
N GLN A 6 -19.16 9.90 -6.62
CA GLN A 6 -18.37 10.47 -5.52
C GLN A 6 -17.73 9.38 -4.66
N LEU A 7 -18.49 8.32 -4.36
CA LEU A 7 -17.96 7.16 -3.64
C LEU A 7 -16.80 6.50 -4.39
N VAL A 8 -16.97 6.22 -5.68
CA VAL A 8 -15.91 5.66 -6.53
C VAL A 8 -14.69 6.57 -6.58
N ALA A 9 -14.89 7.90 -6.66
CA ALA A 9 -13.79 8.86 -6.62
C ALA A 9 -13.02 8.79 -5.30
N GLY A 10 -13.72 8.70 -4.17
CA GLY A 10 -13.13 8.53 -2.84
C GLY A 10 -12.33 7.24 -2.74
N LEU A 11 -12.90 6.11 -3.16
CA LEU A 11 -12.21 4.80 -3.14
C LEU A 11 -10.91 4.81 -3.97
N CYS A 12 -10.94 5.37 -5.18
CA CYS A 12 -9.74 5.49 -6.02
C CYS A 12 -8.71 6.45 -5.40
N GLY A 13 -9.16 7.57 -4.82
CA GLY A 13 -8.29 8.54 -4.16
C GLY A 13 -7.60 7.94 -2.93
N SER A 14 -8.35 7.26 -2.08
CA SER A 14 -7.83 6.54 -0.92
C SER A 14 -6.78 5.50 -1.36
N ALA A 15 -7.14 4.60 -2.27
CA ALA A 15 -6.23 3.57 -2.77
C ALA A 15 -4.93 4.15 -3.38
N SER A 16 -5.03 5.28 -4.07
CA SER A 16 -3.85 5.99 -4.63
C SER A 16 -2.93 6.51 -3.52
N SER A 17 -3.49 7.12 -2.48
CA SER A 17 -2.74 7.60 -1.32
C SER A 17 -1.98 6.46 -0.62
N GLU A 18 -2.61 5.30 -0.48
CA GLU A 18 -2.03 4.12 0.15
C GLU A 18 -0.87 3.53 -0.66
N VAL A 19 -0.99 3.52 -1.99
CA VAL A 19 0.13 3.17 -2.88
C VAL A 19 1.28 4.16 -2.76
N GLY A 20 0.99 5.45 -2.56
CA GLY A 20 2.00 6.48 -2.28
C GLY A 20 2.74 6.18 -0.98
N ASN A 21 2.02 6.03 0.12
CA ASN A 21 2.59 5.72 1.43
C ASN A 21 3.42 4.42 1.43
N ALA A 22 2.94 3.38 0.76
CA ALA A 22 3.69 2.13 0.60
C ALA A 22 4.97 2.32 -0.21
N SER A 23 4.93 3.17 -1.25
CA SER A 23 6.11 3.50 -2.06
C SER A 23 7.15 4.25 -1.24
N ASP A 24 6.75 5.23 -0.44
CA ASP A 24 7.64 5.98 0.44
C ASP A 24 8.29 5.07 1.51
N ALA A 25 7.52 4.16 2.09
CA ALA A 25 8.04 3.18 3.04
C ALA A 25 9.03 2.20 2.39
N LEU A 26 8.75 1.73 1.17
CA LEU A 26 9.64 0.89 0.39
C LEU A 26 10.94 1.61 0.05
N GLU A 27 10.88 2.87 -0.39
CA GLU A 27 12.05 3.68 -0.71
C GLU A 27 12.95 3.87 0.52
N ALA A 28 12.37 4.25 1.66
CA ALA A 28 13.12 4.36 2.92
C ALA A 28 13.78 3.03 3.33
N ALA A 29 13.11 1.90 3.12
CA ALA A 29 13.68 0.59 3.40
C ALA A 29 14.82 0.22 2.45
N LEU A 30 14.69 0.55 1.16
CA LEU A 30 15.73 0.33 0.14
C LEU A 30 16.99 1.15 0.43
N ASP A 31 16.83 2.44 0.75
CA ASP A 31 17.95 3.33 1.04
C ASP A 31 18.68 2.86 2.30
N SER A 32 17.96 2.59 3.37
CA SER A 32 18.54 2.04 4.59
C SER A 32 19.26 0.70 4.35
N ALA A 33 18.71 -0.17 3.50
CA ALA A 33 19.31 -1.48 3.23
C ALA A 33 20.57 -1.39 2.38
N LYS A 34 20.74 -0.35 1.56
CA LYS A 34 21.95 -0.07 0.78
C LYS A 34 23.05 0.58 1.61
N GLU A 35 22.69 1.39 2.61
CA GLU A 35 23.64 2.14 3.44
C GLU A 35 24.13 1.36 4.65
N ARG A 36 23.24 0.59 5.29
CA ARG A 36 23.58 -0.17 6.49
C ARG A 36 24.38 -1.42 6.15
N GLU A 37 25.53 -1.55 6.82
CA GLU A 37 26.38 -2.73 6.69
C GLU A 37 26.27 -3.67 7.91
N THR A 38 26.29 -4.96 7.63
CA THR A 38 26.49 -6.04 8.62
C THR A 38 27.36 -7.13 8.02
N VAL A 39 28.25 -7.69 8.82
CA VAL A 39 29.18 -8.76 8.36
C VAL A 39 30.03 -8.32 7.15
N GLY A 40 30.31 -7.01 7.02
CA GLY A 40 31.19 -6.46 5.97
C GLY A 40 30.53 -6.15 4.63
N HIS A 41 29.19 -6.22 4.52
CA HIS A 41 28.47 -5.84 3.31
C HIS A 41 27.16 -5.10 3.62
N PRO A 42 26.60 -4.33 2.65
CA PRO A 42 25.25 -3.76 2.76
C PRO A 42 24.19 -4.83 3.06
N ILE A 43 23.24 -4.53 3.92
CA ILE A 43 22.25 -5.54 4.33
C ILE A 43 21.33 -5.98 3.19
N ILE A 44 21.23 -5.21 2.12
CA ILE A 44 20.48 -5.59 0.91
C ILE A 44 21.06 -6.84 0.23
N GLU A 45 22.33 -7.15 0.43
CA GLU A 45 22.98 -8.35 -0.11
C GLU A 45 22.63 -9.62 0.68
N HIS A 46 22.08 -9.49 1.88
CA HIS A 46 21.55 -10.64 2.61
C HIS A 46 20.24 -11.12 1.99
N GLN A 47 20.20 -12.39 1.61
CA GLN A 47 19.09 -12.99 0.88
C GLN A 47 17.72 -12.74 1.56
N VAL A 48 17.65 -12.83 2.89
CA VAL A 48 16.40 -12.60 3.63
C VAL A 48 15.90 -11.16 3.50
N VAL A 49 16.79 -10.18 3.38
CA VAL A 49 16.45 -8.76 3.16
C VAL A 49 16.05 -8.54 1.71
N ALA A 50 16.85 -9.05 0.77
CA ALA A 50 16.58 -8.94 -0.67
C ALA A 50 15.21 -9.53 -1.04
N VAL A 51 14.88 -10.73 -0.54
CA VAL A 51 13.57 -11.37 -0.79
C VAL A 51 12.43 -10.57 -0.21
N ARG A 52 12.56 -10.05 1.03
CA ARG A 52 11.55 -9.17 1.64
C ARG A 52 11.31 -7.92 0.82
N LEU A 53 12.37 -7.24 0.37
CA LEU A 53 12.25 -6.04 -0.45
C LEU A 53 11.62 -6.33 -1.82
N ALA A 54 11.96 -7.45 -2.45
CA ALA A 54 11.34 -7.89 -3.71
C ALA A 54 9.84 -8.17 -3.55
N ASP A 55 9.42 -8.80 -2.45
CA ASP A 55 8.01 -9.08 -2.17
C ASP A 55 7.20 -7.79 -2.00
N ILE A 56 7.65 -6.86 -1.15
CA ILE A 56 6.94 -5.60 -0.93
C ILE A 56 6.96 -4.69 -2.17
N ALA A 57 8.01 -4.71 -2.98
CA ALA A 57 8.04 -4.00 -4.26
C ALA A 57 7.00 -4.57 -5.25
N THR A 58 6.90 -5.90 -5.33
CA THR A 58 5.92 -6.58 -6.18
C THR A 58 4.49 -6.24 -5.75
N ARG A 59 4.18 -6.31 -4.46
CA ARG A 59 2.84 -5.99 -3.91
C ARG A 59 2.47 -4.53 -4.18
N THR A 60 3.39 -3.60 -4.01
CA THR A 60 3.18 -2.18 -4.32
C THR A 60 2.89 -1.96 -5.82
N ALA A 61 3.62 -2.66 -6.70
CA ALA A 61 3.39 -2.59 -8.14
C ALA A 61 2.00 -3.14 -8.53
N VAL A 62 1.57 -4.26 -7.94
CA VAL A 62 0.23 -4.84 -8.19
C VAL A 62 -0.86 -3.86 -7.73
N ALA A 63 -0.77 -3.29 -6.53
CA ALA A 63 -1.73 -2.30 -6.03
C ALA A 63 -1.84 -1.10 -6.97
N ARG A 64 -0.70 -0.59 -7.45
CA ARG A 64 -0.67 0.54 -8.41
C ARG A 64 -1.42 0.20 -9.70
N GLN A 65 -1.26 -1.00 -10.25
CA GLN A 65 -1.98 -1.42 -11.45
C GLN A 65 -3.49 -1.53 -11.20
N MET A 66 -3.93 -2.02 -10.06
CA MET A 66 -5.35 -2.07 -9.69
C MET A 66 -5.96 -0.66 -9.60
N VAL A 67 -5.25 0.28 -8.99
CA VAL A 67 -5.68 1.68 -8.90
C VAL A 67 -5.79 2.32 -10.29
N HIS A 68 -4.77 2.14 -11.14
CA HIS A 68 -4.77 2.66 -12.50
C HIS A 68 -5.92 2.07 -13.34
N HIS A 69 -6.19 0.77 -13.19
CA HIS A 69 -7.30 0.12 -13.87
C HIS A 69 -8.65 0.71 -13.46
N ALA A 70 -8.91 0.83 -12.16
CA ALA A 70 -10.15 1.44 -11.66
C ALA A 70 -10.30 2.91 -12.12
N ALA A 71 -9.21 3.68 -12.12
CA ALA A 71 -9.18 5.05 -12.58
C ALA A 71 -9.48 5.17 -14.09
N SER A 72 -8.89 4.31 -14.91
CA SER A 72 -9.12 4.30 -16.36
C SER A 72 -10.57 3.97 -16.73
N LEU A 73 -11.19 3.01 -16.04
CA LEU A 73 -12.62 2.71 -16.22
C LEU A 73 -13.49 3.92 -15.86
N ARG A 74 -13.18 4.59 -14.76
CA ARG A 74 -13.89 5.79 -14.33
C ARG A 74 -13.75 6.93 -15.36
N GLU A 75 -12.57 7.18 -15.89
CA GLU A 75 -12.33 8.20 -16.93
C GLU A 75 -13.10 7.89 -18.21
N ALA A 76 -13.22 6.61 -18.56
CA ALA A 76 -14.01 6.14 -19.69
C ALA A 76 -15.53 6.20 -19.44
N GLY A 77 -15.99 6.60 -18.24
CA GLY A 77 -17.40 6.64 -17.88
C GLY A 77 -18.04 5.25 -17.73
N LEU A 78 -17.23 4.21 -17.56
CA LEU A 78 -17.68 2.84 -17.38
C LEU A 78 -18.00 2.53 -15.91
N PRO A 79 -18.91 1.58 -15.62
CA PRO A 79 -19.11 1.08 -14.27
C PRO A 79 -17.81 0.52 -13.72
N CYS A 80 -17.41 0.95 -12.50
CA CYS A 80 -16.13 0.54 -11.90
C CYS A 80 -16.18 0.47 -10.36
N LEU A 81 -17.37 0.32 -9.78
CA LEU A 81 -17.49 0.23 -8.31
C LEU A 81 -16.76 -1.00 -7.76
N THR A 82 -16.87 -2.13 -8.43
CA THR A 82 -16.22 -3.38 -8.04
C THR A 82 -14.70 -3.24 -8.09
N GLU A 83 -14.18 -2.73 -9.19
CA GLU A 83 -12.74 -2.53 -9.39
C GLU A 83 -12.17 -1.50 -8.41
N ALA A 84 -12.90 -0.42 -8.14
CA ALA A 84 -12.52 0.57 -7.13
C ALA A 84 -12.52 -0.02 -5.70
N SER A 85 -13.51 -0.87 -5.39
CA SER A 85 -13.58 -1.57 -4.12
C SER A 85 -12.45 -2.60 -3.97
N MET A 86 -12.12 -3.34 -5.02
CA MET A 86 -10.98 -4.27 -5.04
C MET A 86 -9.65 -3.52 -4.88
N ALA A 87 -9.47 -2.41 -5.59
CA ALA A 87 -8.27 -1.58 -5.49
C ALA A 87 -8.09 -1.02 -4.07
N LYS A 88 -9.16 -0.48 -3.47
CA LYS A 88 -9.12 0.05 -2.10
C LYS A 88 -8.83 -1.04 -1.07
N LEU A 89 -9.51 -2.18 -1.16
CA LEU A 89 -9.29 -3.30 -0.27
C LEU A 89 -7.83 -3.78 -0.32
N PHE A 90 -7.33 -4.06 -1.52
CA PHE A 90 -5.99 -4.57 -1.70
C PHE A 90 -4.93 -3.54 -1.28
N ALA A 91 -5.05 -2.27 -1.71
CA ALA A 91 -4.09 -1.23 -1.42
C ALA A 91 -3.96 -0.96 0.08
N SER A 92 -5.09 -0.92 0.83
CA SER A 92 -5.06 -0.65 2.27
C SER A 92 -4.43 -1.79 3.09
N GLU A 93 -4.69 -3.04 2.75
CA GLU A 93 -4.09 -4.18 3.42
C GLU A 93 -2.60 -4.31 3.04
N MET A 94 -2.28 -4.16 1.76
CA MET A 94 -0.91 -4.15 1.24
C MET A 94 -0.04 -3.05 1.88
N ALA A 95 -0.55 -1.83 2.04
CA ALA A 95 0.21 -0.72 2.61
C ALA A 95 0.64 -1.00 4.05
N GLU A 96 -0.22 -1.59 4.88
CA GLU A 96 0.14 -2.01 6.25
C GLU A 96 1.25 -3.08 6.24
N GLU A 97 1.13 -4.09 5.37
CA GLU A 97 2.14 -5.14 5.23
C GLU A 97 3.50 -4.59 4.75
N VAL A 98 3.48 -3.70 3.75
CA VAL A 98 4.70 -3.06 3.22
C VAL A 98 5.37 -2.21 4.29
N CYS A 99 4.61 -1.38 5.01
CA CYS A 99 5.15 -0.54 6.08
C CYS A 99 5.72 -1.38 7.23
N SER A 100 5.05 -2.46 7.62
CA SER A 100 5.55 -3.41 8.62
C SER A 100 6.87 -4.06 8.19
N ALA A 101 6.97 -4.49 6.93
CA ALA A 101 8.19 -5.06 6.37
C ALA A 101 9.32 -4.02 6.24
N ALA A 102 8.99 -2.76 5.94
CA ALA A 102 9.94 -1.66 5.92
C ALA A 102 10.52 -1.40 7.33
N ILE A 103 9.67 -1.31 8.36
CA ILE A 103 10.11 -1.22 9.76
C ILE A 103 11.05 -2.38 10.12
N GLN A 104 10.67 -3.60 9.76
CA GLN A 104 11.50 -4.78 10.02
C GLN A 104 12.86 -4.71 9.29
N THR A 105 12.92 -4.09 8.12
CA THR A 105 14.17 -3.91 7.35
C THR A 105 15.09 -2.88 8.00
N LEU A 106 14.55 -1.76 8.50
CA LEU A 106 15.30 -0.76 9.25
C LEU A 106 15.72 -1.26 10.64
N GLY A 107 15.05 -2.29 11.16
CA GLY A 107 15.28 -2.81 12.51
C GLY A 107 14.96 -1.76 13.59
N GLY A 108 15.83 -1.57 14.58
CA GLY A 108 15.61 -0.60 15.65
C GLY A 108 15.36 0.83 15.16
N TYR A 109 15.98 1.25 14.07
CA TYR A 109 15.75 2.57 13.46
C TYR A 109 14.32 2.74 12.94
N GLY A 110 13.70 1.69 12.41
CA GLY A 110 12.31 1.73 11.97
C GLY A 110 11.29 1.98 13.07
N TYR A 111 11.67 1.80 14.33
CA TYR A 111 10.84 2.06 15.51
C TYR A 111 10.96 3.49 16.04
N LEU A 112 12.01 4.23 15.65
CA LEU A 112 12.31 5.56 16.17
C LEU A 112 11.60 6.63 15.33
N LYS A 113 11.15 7.71 16.01
CA LYS A 113 10.48 8.85 15.38
C LYS A 113 11.36 9.69 14.43
N ASP A 114 12.67 9.50 14.51
CA ASP A 114 13.64 10.15 13.60
C ASP A 114 13.56 9.59 12.17
N PHE A 115 12.92 8.45 11.99
CA PHE A 115 12.73 7.78 10.69
C PHE A 115 11.24 7.79 10.28
N PRO A 116 10.93 7.97 8.99
CA PRO A 116 9.55 8.20 8.56
C PRO A 116 8.63 6.96 8.66
N VAL A 117 9.19 5.75 8.63
CA VAL A 117 8.42 4.51 8.45
C VAL A 117 7.45 4.21 9.60
N GLU A 118 7.80 4.57 10.86
CA GLU A 118 6.89 4.38 12.00
C GLU A 118 5.63 5.24 11.87
N ARG A 119 5.79 6.48 11.39
CA ARG A 119 4.66 7.39 11.17
C ARG A 119 3.81 6.91 10.02
N ILE A 120 4.43 6.53 8.89
CA ILE A 120 3.72 6.01 7.72
C ILE A 120 2.92 4.76 8.12
N TYR A 121 3.52 3.83 8.87
CA TYR A 121 2.83 2.62 9.36
C TYR A 121 1.57 2.94 10.16
N ARG A 122 1.64 3.92 11.05
CA ARG A 122 0.49 4.37 11.84
C ARG A 122 -0.58 5.04 10.97
N ASP A 123 -0.16 5.83 9.99
CA ASP A 123 -1.07 6.54 9.10
C ASP A 123 -1.83 5.59 8.17
N VAL A 124 -1.17 4.57 7.61
CA VAL A 124 -1.84 3.60 6.72
C VAL A 124 -2.85 2.72 7.46
N ARG A 125 -2.73 2.55 8.77
CA ARG A 125 -3.67 1.71 9.53
C ARG A 125 -5.10 2.22 9.46
N VAL A 126 -5.33 3.53 9.42
CA VAL A 126 -6.68 4.10 9.33
C VAL A 126 -7.34 3.81 7.97
N CYS A 127 -6.55 3.55 6.95
CA CYS A 127 -7.03 3.32 5.59
C CYS A 127 -7.92 2.07 5.44
N GLN A 128 -7.77 1.09 6.31
CA GLN A 128 -8.66 -0.08 6.36
C GLN A 128 -9.99 0.20 7.07
N ILE A 129 -10.16 1.38 7.66
CA ILE A 129 -11.30 1.73 8.52
C ILE A 129 -12.21 2.76 7.83
N TYR A 130 -11.65 3.84 7.29
CA TYR A 130 -12.43 4.92 6.68
C TYR A 130 -12.88 4.59 5.25
N GLU A 131 -13.84 5.37 4.74
CA GLU A 131 -14.47 5.19 3.41
C GLU A 131 -15.04 3.77 3.16
N GLY A 132 -15.49 3.14 4.23
CA GLY A 132 -15.95 1.76 4.24
C GLY A 132 -14.80 0.80 4.58
N THR A 133 -14.97 0.09 5.69
CA THR A 133 -13.97 -0.86 6.18
C THR A 133 -13.62 -1.94 5.15
N SER A 134 -12.51 -2.64 5.34
CA SER A 134 -12.14 -3.80 4.51
C SER A 134 -13.28 -4.82 4.39
N ASP A 135 -14.05 -5.02 5.46
CA ASP A 135 -15.21 -5.93 5.43
C ASP A 135 -16.35 -5.39 4.57
N VAL A 136 -16.60 -4.08 4.61
CA VAL A 136 -17.58 -3.44 3.72
C VAL A 136 -17.16 -3.55 2.27
N GLN A 137 -15.88 -3.38 1.95
CA GLN A 137 -15.37 -3.57 0.58
C GLN A 137 -15.59 -5.01 0.10
N ARG A 138 -15.31 -6.01 0.96
CA ARG A 138 -15.59 -7.43 0.65
C ARG A 138 -17.06 -7.69 0.37
N LEU A 139 -17.97 -7.07 1.13
CA LEU A 139 -19.42 -7.19 0.91
C LEU A 139 -19.84 -6.56 -0.43
N VAL A 140 -19.27 -5.42 -0.81
CA VAL A 140 -19.56 -4.78 -2.11
C VAL A 140 -19.09 -5.66 -3.26
N ILE A 141 -17.89 -6.20 -3.16
CA ILE A 141 -17.32 -7.11 -4.16
C ILE A 141 -18.17 -8.39 -4.28
N ALA A 142 -18.49 -9.01 -3.15
CA ALA A 142 -19.27 -10.27 -3.13
C ALA A 142 -20.65 -10.13 -3.79
N ARG A 143 -21.28 -8.95 -3.71
CA ARG A 143 -22.58 -8.69 -4.36
C ARG A 143 -22.50 -8.53 -5.88
N SER A 144 -21.28 -8.40 -6.43
CA SER A 144 -21.05 -8.27 -7.87
C SER A 144 -20.63 -9.60 -8.53
N LEU A 145 -20.36 -10.63 -7.73
CA LEU A 145 -20.06 -11.99 -8.21
C LEU A 145 -21.35 -12.77 -8.55
#